data_4661d41c1ab517f7cfd975a5e1d51f73
#
_entry.id   4661d41c1ab517f7cfd975a5e1d51f73
#
_cell.length_a   1.000
_cell.length_b   1.000
_cell.length_c   1.000
_cell.angle_alpha   90.00
_cell.angle_beta   90.00
_cell.angle_gamma   90.00
#
_symmetry.space_group_name_H-M   'P 1'
#
loop_
_entity.id
_entity.type
_entity.pdbx_description
1 polymer ?
#
loop_
_entity_poly.entity_id
_entity_poly.type
_entity_poly.pdbx_seq_one_letter_code
_entity_poly.pdbx_strand_id
1 'polypeptide(L)'
;NRIRAIISRSGMLPVTGKKLFEHDPKPLVFTGEDSNSALQNRLKGKARVLSLPEGPHGLSLQSALDFFAGRGVESVLIEGGAQLNYTALAEGVVDEILLTIMPFVSGKHGSPSFADGLKNLGDPFLELELLSSEPVSTGELFLHYRIKKME
;
A
#
# COMPACT_ATOMS: atom_id res chain seq x y z
N ASN A 1 11.90 -11.89 -10.47
CA ASN A 1 10.49 -12.33 -10.26
C ASN A 1 9.75 -11.30 -9.42
N ARG A 2 8.61 -10.81 -9.92
CA ARG A 2 7.75 -9.87 -9.16
C ARG A 2 6.97 -10.63 -8.10
N ILE A 3 7.13 -10.26 -6.82
CA ILE A 3 6.29 -10.74 -5.72
C ILE A 3 5.04 -9.85 -5.66
N ARG A 4 3.87 -10.47 -5.56
CA ARG A 4 2.59 -9.76 -5.35
C ARG A 4 2.13 -10.00 -3.93
N ALA A 5 1.76 -8.93 -3.23
CA ALA A 5 1.29 -9.01 -1.86
C ALA A 5 0.02 -8.19 -1.66
N ILE A 6 -0.80 -8.63 -0.72
CA ILE A 6 -1.99 -7.91 -0.24
C ILE A 6 -1.85 -7.76 1.26
N ILE A 7 -2.28 -6.63 1.79
CA ILE A 7 -2.43 -6.42 3.24
C ILE A 7 -3.91 -6.23 3.54
N SER A 8 -4.44 -7.02 4.47
CA SER A 8 -5.83 -6.93 4.91
C SER A 8 -5.96 -7.33 6.37
N ARG A 9 -6.13 -6.35 7.25
CA ARG A 9 -6.24 -6.57 8.70
C ARG A 9 -7.33 -7.58 9.06
N SER A 10 -8.52 -7.42 8.51
CA SER A 10 -9.68 -8.28 8.78
C SER A 10 -9.68 -9.60 8.00
N GLY A 11 -8.79 -9.76 7.03
CA GLY A 11 -8.82 -10.88 6.10
C GLY A 11 -10.05 -10.92 5.17
N MET A 12 -10.92 -9.92 5.18
CA MET A 12 -12.08 -9.85 4.29
C MET A 12 -11.65 -9.44 2.89
N LEU A 13 -11.34 -10.43 2.05
CA LEU A 13 -10.88 -10.23 0.67
C LEU A 13 -11.89 -10.83 -0.31
N PRO A 14 -12.21 -10.15 -1.42
CA PRO A 14 -12.96 -10.75 -2.52
C PRO A 14 -12.04 -11.72 -3.28
N VAL A 15 -12.18 -13.01 -3.03
CA VAL A 15 -11.31 -14.05 -3.63
C VAL A 15 -11.84 -14.56 -4.96
N THR A 16 -13.19 -14.69 -5.09
CA THR A 16 -13.83 -15.27 -6.25
C THR A 16 -13.72 -14.35 -7.47
N GLY A 17 -13.31 -14.91 -8.61
CA GLY A 17 -13.18 -14.18 -9.87
C GLY A 17 -12.06 -13.15 -9.90
N LYS A 18 -11.10 -13.22 -8.97
CA LYS A 18 -9.95 -12.31 -8.96
C LYS A 18 -8.74 -13.00 -9.57
N LYS A 19 -8.30 -12.52 -10.74
CA LYS A 19 -7.13 -13.04 -11.49
C LYS A 19 -5.86 -13.16 -10.64
N LEU A 20 -5.71 -12.30 -9.62
CA LEU A 20 -4.57 -12.35 -8.71
C LEU A 20 -4.38 -13.72 -8.04
N PHE A 21 -5.46 -14.45 -7.76
CA PHE A 21 -5.44 -15.76 -7.10
C PHE A 21 -5.46 -16.95 -8.09
N GLU A 22 -5.49 -16.68 -9.40
CA GLU A 22 -5.59 -17.71 -10.45
C GLU A 22 -4.23 -18.06 -11.07
N HIS A 23 -3.23 -17.20 -10.90
CA HIS A 23 -1.92 -17.32 -11.55
C HIS A 23 -0.80 -17.60 -10.56
N ASP A 24 0.25 -18.27 -11.04
CA ASP A 24 1.53 -18.43 -10.33
C ASP A 24 2.52 -17.31 -10.67
N PRO A 25 3.42 -16.95 -9.76
CA PRO A 25 3.47 -17.41 -8.36
C PRO A 25 2.28 -16.90 -7.54
N LYS A 26 1.82 -17.72 -6.59
CA LYS A 26 0.72 -17.35 -5.70
C LYS A 26 1.06 -16.08 -4.91
N PRO A 27 0.09 -15.17 -4.71
CA PRO A 27 0.34 -13.96 -3.94
C PRO A 27 0.56 -14.26 -2.47
N LEU A 28 1.25 -13.33 -1.78
CA LEU A 28 1.28 -13.26 -0.34
C LEU A 28 0.04 -12.50 0.15
N VAL A 29 -0.50 -12.91 1.29
CA VAL A 29 -1.55 -12.15 1.98
C VAL A 29 -1.10 -11.96 3.43
N PHE A 30 -0.86 -10.72 3.79
CA PHE A 30 -0.59 -10.33 5.17
C PHE A 30 -1.89 -9.97 5.87
N THR A 31 -2.08 -10.48 7.09
CA THR A 31 -3.29 -10.26 7.89
C THR A 31 -2.96 -10.18 9.38
N GLY A 32 -3.91 -9.78 10.21
CA GLY A 32 -3.78 -9.88 11.67
C GLY A 32 -3.78 -11.33 12.14
N GLU A 33 -3.24 -11.57 13.33
CA GLU A 33 -3.15 -12.92 13.92
C GLU A 33 -4.52 -13.61 14.02
N ASP A 34 -5.52 -12.91 14.54
CA ASP A 34 -6.88 -13.43 14.73
C ASP A 34 -7.56 -13.87 13.43
N SER A 35 -7.21 -13.23 12.32
CA SER A 35 -7.81 -13.50 11.00
C SER A 35 -7.06 -14.56 10.19
N ASN A 36 -5.87 -14.96 10.62
CA ASN A 36 -4.96 -15.80 9.82
C ASN A 36 -5.56 -17.17 9.51
N SER A 37 -5.97 -17.93 10.52
CA SER A 37 -6.48 -19.30 10.35
C SER A 37 -7.74 -19.36 9.49
N ALA A 38 -8.68 -18.44 9.70
CA ALA A 38 -9.89 -18.34 8.89
C ALA A 38 -9.58 -18.02 7.42
N LEU A 39 -8.63 -17.11 7.20
CA LEU A 39 -8.22 -16.73 5.86
C LEU A 39 -7.45 -17.82 5.14
N GLN A 40 -6.56 -18.55 5.81
CA GLN A 40 -5.87 -19.72 5.27
C GLN A 40 -6.86 -20.77 4.77
N ASN A 41 -7.86 -21.09 5.60
CA ASN A 41 -8.91 -22.05 5.24
C ASN A 41 -9.72 -21.58 4.01
N ARG A 42 -10.03 -20.30 3.93
CA ARG A 42 -10.79 -19.72 2.79
C ARG A 42 -9.99 -19.70 1.51
N LEU A 43 -8.69 -19.41 1.57
CA LEU A 43 -7.82 -19.32 0.40
C LEU A 43 -7.35 -20.68 -0.12
N LYS A 44 -7.30 -21.72 0.73
CA LYS A 44 -7.01 -23.13 0.35
C LYS A 44 -5.92 -23.27 -0.72
N GLY A 45 -4.72 -22.74 -0.45
CA GLY A 45 -3.58 -22.84 -1.37
C GLY A 45 -3.59 -21.86 -2.55
N LYS A 46 -4.56 -20.97 -2.66
CA LYS A 46 -4.58 -19.89 -3.67
C LYS A 46 -3.63 -18.73 -3.33
N ALA A 47 -3.22 -18.63 -2.08
CA ALA A 47 -2.26 -17.64 -1.60
C ALA A 47 -1.48 -18.21 -0.39
N ARG A 48 -0.33 -17.61 -0.12
CA ARG A 48 0.38 -17.83 1.15
C ARG A 48 -0.05 -16.75 2.15
N VAL A 49 -0.66 -17.15 3.25
CA VAL A 49 -1.12 -16.24 4.30
C VAL A 49 -0.06 -16.15 5.40
N LEU A 50 0.22 -14.94 5.84
CA LEU A 50 1.20 -14.61 6.88
C LEU A 50 0.58 -13.60 7.84
N SER A 51 0.86 -13.74 9.14
CA SER A 51 0.48 -12.74 10.13
C SER A 51 1.49 -11.61 10.18
N LEU A 52 0.99 -10.39 10.40
CA LEU A 52 1.78 -9.24 10.80
C LEU A 52 1.33 -8.79 12.20
N PRO A 53 2.25 -8.28 13.01
CA PRO A 53 1.90 -7.65 14.28
C PRO A 53 1.11 -6.35 14.04
N GLU A 54 0.31 -5.97 15.03
CA GLU A 54 -0.32 -4.66 15.06
C GLU A 54 0.74 -3.57 15.29
N GLY A 55 0.61 -2.48 14.56
CA GLY A 55 1.37 -1.25 14.72
C GLY A 55 0.45 -0.11 15.16
N PRO A 56 0.99 1.10 15.32
CA PRO A 56 0.22 2.25 15.81
C PRO A 56 -0.88 2.73 14.83
N HIS A 57 -0.79 2.35 13.57
CA HIS A 57 -1.70 2.78 12.50
C HIS A 57 -2.41 1.63 11.78
N GLY A 58 -2.34 0.42 12.33
CA GLY A 58 -2.88 -0.82 11.75
C GLY A 58 -1.84 -1.94 11.79
N LEU A 59 -1.83 -2.85 10.81
CA LEU A 59 -0.77 -3.84 10.71
C LEU A 59 0.57 -3.16 10.39
N SER A 60 1.64 -3.57 11.07
CA SER A 60 2.98 -3.01 10.88
C SER A 60 3.50 -3.23 9.46
N LEU A 61 3.66 -2.15 8.71
CA LEU A 61 4.25 -2.20 7.37
C LEU A 61 5.76 -2.40 7.45
N GLN A 62 6.42 -1.88 8.48
CA GLN A 62 7.83 -2.15 8.71
C GLN A 62 8.10 -3.66 8.77
N SER A 63 7.28 -4.42 9.50
CA SER A 63 7.42 -5.89 9.58
C SER A 63 7.19 -6.58 8.22
N ALA A 64 6.31 -6.03 7.38
CA ALA A 64 6.15 -6.54 6.01
C ALA A 64 7.38 -6.25 5.15
N LEU A 65 7.97 -5.06 5.27
CA LEU A 65 9.19 -4.69 4.55
C LEU A 65 10.39 -5.52 5.02
N ASP A 66 10.54 -5.76 6.32
CA ASP A 66 11.59 -6.64 6.88
C ASP A 66 11.46 -8.08 6.32
N PHE A 67 10.24 -8.58 6.20
CA PHE A 67 9.98 -9.87 5.56
C PHE A 67 10.46 -9.89 4.10
N PHE A 68 10.26 -8.84 3.33
CA PHE A 68 10.74 -8.73 1.95
C PHE A 68 12.25 -8.54 1.87
N ALA A 69 12.84 -7.68 2.70
CA ALA A 69 14.27 -7.46 2.78
C ALA A 69 15.04 -8.75 3.08
N GLY A 70 14.53 -9.56 4.03
CA GLY A 70 15.09 -10.88 4.33
C GLY A 70 15.04 -11.89 3.17
N ARG A 71 14.40 -11.54 2.06
CA ARG A 71 14.32 -12.34 0.81
C ARG A 71 15.01 -11.68 -0.37
N GLY A 72 15.81 -10.66 -0.12
CA GLY A 72 16.57 -9.93 -1.15
C GLY A 72 15.71 -9.02 -2.03
N VAL A 73 14.54 -8.58 -1.54
CA VAL A 73 13.74 -7.57 -2.24
C VAL A 73 14.32 -6.20 -1.91
N GLU A 74 14.72 -5.46 -2.92
CA GLU A 74 15.38 -4.15 -2.79
C GLU A 74 14.38 -2.99 -2.86
N SER A 75 13.22 -3.18 -3.50
CA SER A 75 12.20 -2.15 -3.63
C SER A 75 10.78 -2.73 -3.56
N VAL A 76 9.87 -1.97 -2.99
CA VAL A 76 8.45 -2.34 -2.87
C VAL A 76 7.60 -1.19 -3.40
N LEU A 77 6.69 -1.48 -4.32
CA LEU A 77 5.67 -0.55 -4.76
C LEU A 77 4.40 -0.76 -3.94
N ILE A 78 3.93 0.29 -3.28
CA ILE A 78 2.65 0.32 -2.56
C ILE A 78 1.61 0.98 -3.46
N GLU A 79 0.59 0.21 -3.87
CA GLU A 79 -0.48 0.68 -4.77
C GLU A 79 -1.77 1.11 -4.02
N GLY A 80 -1.65 1.39 -2.75
CA GLY A 80 -2.66 2.01 -1.92
C GLY A 80 -3.94 1.16 -1.65
N GLY A 81 -4.93 1.66 -1.29
CA GLY A 81 -5.91 2.54 -0.84
C GLY A 81 -5.45 3.58 0.22
N ALA A 82 -6.31 4.55 0.44
CA ALA A 82 -6.01 5.73 1.25
C ALA A 82 -5.52 5.39 2.67
N GLN A 83 -6.09 4.40 3.32
CA GLN A 83 -5.65 3.97 4.66
C GLN A 83 -4.27 3.31 4.63
N LEU A 84 -3.97 2.49 3.61
CA LEU A 84 -2.65 1.87 3.47
C LEU A 84 -1.59 2.91 3.17
N ASN A 85 -1.89 3.87 2.29
CA ASN A 85 -0.99 4.98 2.00
C ASN A 85 -0.72 5.82 3.26
N TYR A 86 -1.79 6.15 4.02
CA TYR A 86 -1.61 6.85 5.29
C TYR A 86 -0.72 6.08 6.27
N THR A 87 -0.98 4.78 6.47
CA THR A 87 -0.18 3.94 7.37
C THR A 87 1.29 3.93 6.96
N ALA A 88 1.57 3.77 5.66
CA ALA A 88 2.95 3.75 5.14
C ALA A 88 3.68 5.09 5.36
N LEU A 89 2.99 6.20 5.12
CA LEU A 89 3.53 7.53 5.35
C LEU A 89 3.73 7.82 6.85
N ALA A 90 2.78 7.43 7.69
CA ALA A 90 2.83 7.63 9.13
C ALA A 90 3.89 6.76 9.83
N GLU A 91 4.19 5.57 9.30
CA GLU A 91 5.30 4.73 9.75
C GLU A 91 6.67 5.20 9.20
N GLY A 92 6.70 6.20 8.30
CA GLY A 92 7.93 6.72 7.71
C GLY A 92 8.67 5.74 6.81
N VAL A 93 7.96 4.76 6.24
CA VAL A 93 8.53 3.69 5.41
C VAL A 93 8.47 3.96 3.91
N VAL A 94 8.03 5.16 3.52
CA VAL A 94 7.95 5.58 2.11
C VAL A 94 9.11 6.51 1.80
N ASP A 95 9.84 6.23 0.74
CA ASP A 95 10.90 7.11 0.25
C ASP A 95 10.40 8.07 -0.82
N GLU A 96 9.54 7.59 -1.73
CA GLU A 96 9.10 8.33 -2.91
C GLU A 96 7.62 8.11 -3.19
N ILE A 97 6.98 9.10 -3.81
CA ILE A 97 5.58 9.07 -4.22
C ILE A 97 5.50 9.30 -5.73
N LEU A 98 4.86 8.37 -6.43
CA LEU A 98 4.49 8.51 -7.83
C LEU A 98 3.00 8.82 -7.90
N LEU A 99 2.63 10.00 -8.40
CA LEU A 99 1.25 10.45 -8.46
C LEU A 99 0.86 10.77 -9.90
N THR A 100 -0.30 10.28 -10.32
CA THR A 100 -0.89 10.65 -11.61
C THR A 100 -2.09 11.56 -11.36
N ILE A 101 -2.04 12.77 -11.90
CA ILE A 101 -3.20 13.67 -11.93
C ILE A 101 -3.91 13.47 -13.27
N MET A 102 -5.18 13.05 -13.17
CA MET A 102 -6.05 12.89 -14.33
C MET A 102 -6.80 14.19 -14.64
N PRO A 103 -7.06 14.51 -15.92
CA PRO A 103 -7.77 15.72 -16.31
C PRO A 103 -9.30 15.60 -16.10
N PHE A 104 -9.73 15.09 -14.94
CA PHE A 104 -11.13 14.88 -14.60
C PHE A 104 -11.47 15.43 -13.23
N VAL A 105 -12.70 15.91 -13.06
CA VAL A 105 -13.23 16.40 -11.78
C VAL A 105 -14.44 15.55 -11.40
N SER A 106 -14.37 14.86 -10.27
CA SER A 106 -15.47 14.03 -9.78
C SER A 106 -16.62 14.88 -9.19
N GLY A 107 -16.32 15.93 -8.42
CA GLY A 107 -17.29 16.74 -7.69
C GLY A 107 -18.11 15.97 -6.64
N LYS A 108 -17.85 14.69 -6.42
CA LYS A 108 -18.60 13.85 -5.48
C LYS A 108 -18.09 14.05 -4.05
N HIS A 109 -19.01 14.41 -3.12
CA HIS A 109 -18.67 14.45 -1.70
C HIS A 109 -18.22 13.07 -1.19
N GLY A 110 -17.18 13.05 -0.32
CA GLY A 110 -16.64 11.79 0.23
C GLY A 110 -15.88 10.93 -0.79
N SER A 111 -15.39 11.52 -1.88
CA SER A 111 -14.47 10.83 -2.78
C SER A 111 -13.20 10.40 -2.03
N PRO A 112 -12.62 9.24 -2.35
CA PRO A 112 -11.38 8.80 -1.71
C PRO A 112 -10.26 9.83 -1.87
N SER A 113 -9.50 10.04 -0.80
CA SER A 113 -8.27 10.83 -0.81
C SER A 113 -7.06 9.95 -1.15
N PHE A 114 -5.92 10.57 -1.42
CA PHE A 114 -4.66 9.84 -1.63
C PHE A 114 -4.20 9.11 -0.36
N ALA A 115 -4.33 9.77 0.81
CA ALA A 115 -4.04 9.21 2.12
C ALA A 115 -5.09 9.69 3.13
N ASP A 116 -5.63 8.78 3.93
CA ASP A 116 -6.72 9.06 4.87
C ASP A 116 -6.44 8.39 6.22
N GLY A 117 -6.36 9.19 7.27
CA GLY A 117 -6.08 8.76 8.64
C GLY A 117 -6.52 9.78 9.68
N LEU A 118 -6.30 9.44 10.95
CA LEU A 118 -6.83 10.20 12.09
C LEU A 118 -6.01 11.44 12.48
N LYS A 119 -4.76 11.54 12.04
CA LYS A 119 -3.84 12.62 12.41
C LYS A 119 -3.14 13.17 11.19
N ASN A 120 -2.63 14.40 11.29
CA ASN A 120 -1.76 14.95 10.27
C ASN A 120 -0.49 14.09 10.10
N LEU A 121 0.01 14.06 8.88
CA LEU A 121 1.33 13.52 8.56
C LEU A 121 2.34 14.67 8.66
N GLY A 122 3.17 14.66 9.70
CA GLY A 122 4.12 15.75 9.98
C GLY A 122 3.52 16.91 10.80
N ASP A 123 4.31 17.96 11.04
CA ASP A 123 3.93 19.14 11.83
C ASP A 123 4.17 20.43 11.03
N PRO A 124 3.12 21.07 10.47
CA PRO A 124 1.74 20.54 10.36
C PRO A 124 1.53 19.57 9.17
N PHE A 125 2.48 19.48 8.23
CA PHE A 125 2.37 18.67 7.01
C PHE A 125 3.66 17.91 6.73
N LEU A 126 3.52 16.79 6.03
CA LEU A 126 4.65 16.04 5.46
C LEU A 126 5.17 16.80 4.24
N GLU A 127 6.43 17.22 4.26
CA GLU A 127 7.04 17.94 3.15
C GLU A 127 7.55 16.99 2.06
N LEU A 128 7.35 17.40 0.83
CA LEU A 128 7.77 16.69 -0.37
C LEU A 128 8.70 17.55 -1.22
N GLU A 129 9.68 16.91 -1.84
CA GLU A 129 10.54 17.48 -2.88
C GLU A 129 10.08 16.96 -4.24
N LEU A 130 9.73 17.87 -5.16
CA LEU A 130 9.39 17.49 -6.53
C LEU A 130 10.69 17.11 -7.29
N LEU A 131 10.77 15.84 -7.70
CA LEU A 131 11.89 15.32 -8.48
C LEU A 131 11.66 15.50 -9.99
N SER A 132 10.45 15.20 -10.45
CA SER A 132 10.07 15.42 -11.85
C SER A 132 8.57 15.62 -12.02
N SER A 133 8.21 16.28 -13.11
CA SER A 133 6.85 16.40 -13.60
C SER A 133 6.80 16.19 -15.10
N GLU A 134 5.91 15.34 -15.59
CA GLU A 134 5.80 14.97 -16.99
C GLU A 134 4.35 15.09 -17.45
N PRO A 135 4.00 16.11 -18.26
CA PRO A 135 2.70 16.19 -18.89
C PRO A 135 2.63 15.21 -20.07
N VAL A 136 1.48 14.57 -20.23
CA VAL A 136 1.21 13.63 -21.32
C VAL A 136 0.22 14.26 -22.30
N SER A 137 0.32 13.90 -23.58
CA SER A 137 -0.51 14.46 -24.65
C SER A 137 -2.02 14.22 -24.45
N THR A 138 -2.40 13.22 -23.65
CA THR A 138 -3.77 12.90 -23.26
C THR A 138 -4.29 13.71 -22.08
N GLY A 139 -3.45 14.59 -21.50
CA GLY A 139 -3.81 15.57 -20.46
C GLY A 139 -3.48 15.13 -19.04
N GLU A 140 -2.96 13.93 -18.83
CA GLU A 140 -2.45 13.49 -17.52
C GLU A 140 -1.14 14.19 -17.18
N LEU A 141 -0.88 14.33 -15.88
CA LEU A 141 0.37 14.82 -15.35
C LEU A 141 0.95 13.77 -14.39
N PHE A 142 2.11 13.23 -14.74
CA PHE A 142 2.86 12.34 -13.85
C PHE A 142 3.79 13.17 -12.97
N LEU A 143 3.72 12.96 -11.67
CA LEU A 143 4.51 13.64 -10.65
C LEU A 143 5.33 12.61 -9.87
N HIS A 144 6.59 12.90 -9.66
CA HIS A 144 7.48 12.11 -8.84
C HIS A 144 8.02 12.98 -7.71
N TYR A 145 7.73 12.59 -6.48
CA TYR A 145 8.16 13.27 -5.27
C TYR A 145 9.03 12.38 -4.41
N ARG A 146 9.98 12.97 -3.72
CA ARG A 146 10.70 12.39 -2.59
C ARG A 146 10.14 12.95 -1.29
N ILE A 147 10.06 12.10 -0.26
CA ILE A 147 9.72 12.54 1.09
C ILE A 147 10.95 13.19 1.71
N LYS A 148 10.81 14.44 2.18
CA LYS A 148 11.86 15.08 2.93
C LYS A 148 11.94 14.48 4.33
N LYS A 149 13.07 13.90 4.69
CA LYS A 149 13.33 13.45 6.06
C LYS A 149 13.48 14.70 6.93
N MET A 150 12.74 14.74 8.02
CA MET A 150 12.97 15.77 9.04
C MET A 150 14.35 15.54 9.66
N GLU A 151 15.19 16.58 9.67
CA GLU A 151 16.48 16.60 10.36
C GLU A 151 16.29 16.63 11.89
#